data_c9a8312b5a1683de6d3a71441e1f1860
#
_entry.id   c9a8312b5a1683de6d3a71441e1f1860
#
_cell.length_a   1.000
_cell.length_b   1.000
_cell.length_c   1.000
_cell.angle_alpha   90.00
_cell.angle_beta   90.00
_cell.angle_gamma   90.00
#
_symmetry.space_group_name_H-M   'P 1'
#
loop_
_entity.id
_entity.type
_entity.pdbx_description
1 polymer ?
#
loop_
_entity_poly.entity_id
_entity_poly.type
_entity_poly.pdbx_seq_one_letter_code
_entity_poly.pdbx_strand_id
1 'polypeptide(L)'
;GTTERLNAEYTNIAIVFNPEFLTEANYIDDFKNQNRIIIGGPRPATTEIKNMFRKVFQQTPIVKTGSKTAESVKYFINCFLATKVSFANEFKQICDAADVDYDKVVEYALYDKRIGPSHLSTPGPDGRRGFGGSCFPKDLNALVYFATMVGVNPSVLHGVWRKNLEVRPERDWELLKGRAVSEE
;
A
#
# COMPACT_ATOMS: atom_id res chain seq x y z
N GLY A 1 15.49 2.75 -1.57
CA GLY A 1 16.74 3.51 -1.81
C GLY A 1 16.83 4.19 -3.18
N THR A 2 15.76 4.17 -3.99
CA THR A 2 15.76 4.79 -5.33
C THR A 2 16.02 6.28 -5.26
N THR A 3 15.39 6.99 -4.33
CA THR A 3 15.58 8.44 -4.16
C THR A 3 17.02 8.79 -3.76
N GLU A 4 17.66 7.98 -2.92
CA GLU A 4 19.07 8.21 -2.57
C GLU A 4 20.00 7.97 -3.77
N ARG A 5 19.77 6.92 -4.54
CA ARG A 5 20.52 6.62 -5.76
C ARG A 5 20.39 7.78 -6.76
N LEU A 6 19.18 8.28 -6.98
CA LEU A 6 18.96 9.41 -7.89
C LEU A 6 19.61 10.71 -7.37
N ASN A 7 19.59 10.98 -6.07
CA ASN A 7 20.30 12.14 -5.51
C ASN A 7 21.84 12.02 -5.64
N ALA A 8 22.38 10.81 -5.68
CA ALA A 8 23.80 10.60 -5.92
C ALA A 8 24.17 10.77 -7.40
N GLU A 9 23.25 10.42 -8.30
CA GLU A 9 23.42 10.53 -9.75
C GLU A 9 23.24 11.97 -10.26
N TYR A 10 22.23 12.68 -9.77
CA TYR A 10 21.85 14.03 -10.20
C TYR A 10 22.18 15.07 -9.12
N THR A 11 23.44 15.47 -9.03
CA THR A 11 23.95 16.36 -7.97
C THR A 11 23.52 17.82 -8.07
N ASN A 12 22.98 18.24 -9.21
CA ASN A 12 22.50 19.60 -9.47
C ASN A 12 21.04 19.85 -9.04
N ILE A 13 20.32 18.81 -8.63
CA ILE A 13 18.94 18.88 -8.14
C ILE A 13 18.82 18.10 -6.84
N ALA A 14 17.84 18.47 -6.01
CA ALA A 14 17.50 17.72 -4.80
C ALA A 14 16.19 16.95 -5.02
N ILE A 15 16.25 15.63 -5.04
CA ILE A 15 15.10 14.75 -5.24
C ILE A 15 14.51 14.36 -3.90
N VAL A 16 13.21 14.58 -3.74
CA VAL A 16 12.44 14.30 -2.53
C VAL A 16 11.34 13.30 -2.86
N PHE A 17 11.18 12.29 -2.03
CA PHE A 17 10.09 11.32 -2.13
C PHE A 17 8.92 11.73 -1.26
N ASN A 18 7.74 11.83 -1.84
CA ASN A 18 6.50 12.06 -1.13
C ASN A 18 5.51 10.93 -1.45
N PRO A 19 5.40 9.91 -0.60
CA PRO A 19 4.44 8.83 -0.81
C PRO A 19 3.00 9.34 -0.80
N GLU A 20 2.20 8.87 -1.74
CA GLU A 20 0.76 9.06 -1.76
C GLU A 20 0.04 7.82 -1.19
N PHE A 21 -1.14 8.04 -0.60
CA PHE A 21 -1.97 7.00 0.02
C PHE A 21 -3.42 7.12 -0.48
N LEU A 22 -3.58 7.45 -1.75
CA LEU A 22 -4.87 7.73 -2.37
C LEU A 22 -5.52 6.42 -2.83
N THR A 23 -6.84 6.37 -2.75
CA THR A 23 -7.63 5.30 -3.38
C THR A 23 -7.96 5.67 -4.82
N GLU A 24 -7.98 4.70 -5.71
CA GLU A 24 -8.22 4.95 -7.13
C GLU A 24 -9.61 5.56 -7.37
N ALA A 25 -10.60 5.18 -6.55
CA ALA A 25 -11.96 5.68 -6.67
C ALA A 25 -12.17 7.11 -6.15
N ASN A 26 -11.37 7.57 -5.16
CA ASN A 26 -11.62 8.83 -4.45
C ASN A 26 -10.36 9.72 -4.36
N TYR A 27 -9.42 9.61 -5.29
CA TYR A 27 -8.09 10.21 -5.20
C TYR A 27 -8.10 11.74 -4.95
N ILE A 28 -9.08 12.47 -5.49
CA ILE A 28 -9.21 13.92 -5.29
C ILE A 28 -9.57 14.24 -3.85
N ASP A 29 -10.58 13.55 -3.31
CA ASP A 29 -11.05 13.79 -1.95
C ASP A 29 -10.05 13.25 -0.91
N ASP A 30 -9.43 12.12 -1.17
CA ASP A 30 -8.35 11.57 -0.36
C ASP A 30 -7.16 12.53 -0.30
N PHE A 31 -6.80 13.17 -1.42
CA PHE A 31 -5.73 14.17 -1.45
C PHE A 31 -6.08 15.41 -0.65
N LYS A 32 -7.31 15.93 -0.79
CA LYS A 32 -7.77 17.13 -0.06
C LYS A 32 -7.87 16.88 1.43
N ASN A 33 -8.30 15.68 1.84
CA ASN A 33 -8.59 15.31 3.22
C ASN A 33 -7.51 14.43 3.85
N GLN A 34 -6.30 14.39 3.27
CA GLN A 34 -5.23 13.56 3.78
C GLN A 34 -4.89 13.89 5.24
N ASN A 35 -4.77 12.87 6.06
CA ASN A 35 -4.53 13.00 7.50
C ASN A 35 -3.04 13.09 7.87
N ARG A 36 -2.14 12.95 6.89
CA ARG A 36 -0.70 13.06 7.03
C ARG A 36 -0.02 13.33 5.69
N ILE A 37 1.11 14.02 5.72
CA ILE A 37 2.03 14.17 4.59
C ILE A 37 3.41 13.70 5.04
N ILE A 38 4.04 12.81 4.28
CA ILE A 38 5.37 12.28 4.58
C ILE A 38 6.32 12.77 3.48
N ILE A 39 7.48 13.31 3.88
CA ILE A 39 8.47 13.86 2.96
C ILE A 39 9.82 13.24 3.29
N GLY A 40 10.37 12.46 2.38
CA GLY A 40 11.65 11.78 2.50
C GLY A 40 12.71 12.34 1.57
N GLY A 41 13.85 12.75 2.11
CA GLY A 41 14.92 13.28 1.28
C GLY A 41 15.93 14.14 2.02
N PRO A 42 16.85 14.80 1.27
CA PRO A 42 17.88 15.64 1.87
C PRO A 42 17.31 16.97 2.42
N ARG A 43 18.05 17.56 3.35
CA ARG A 43 17.86 18.97 3.75
C ARG A 43 18.76 19.86 2.88
N PRO A 44 18.32 21.09 2.50
CA PRO A 44 17.10 21.80 2.94
C PRO A 44 15.81 21.43 2.20
N ALA A 45 15.88 20.70 1.06
CA ALA A 45 14.75 20.44 0.16
C ALA A 45 13.48 19.94 0.86
N THR A 46 13.59 18.99 1.82
CA THR A 46 12.44 18.53 2.60
C THR A 46 11.78 19.64 3.41
N THR A 47 12.52 20.69 3.79
CA THR A 47 11.98 21.85 4.51
C THR A 47 11.21 22.77 3.55
N GLU A 48 11.73 22.97 2.36
CA GLU A 48 11.08 23.78 1.32
C GLU A 48 9.75 23.14 0.89
N ILE A 49 9.76 21.84 0.62
CA ILE A 49 8.53 21.09 0.29
C ILE A 49 7.53 21.13 1.45
N LYS A 50 8.00 20.95 2.71
CA LYS A 50 7.12 21.12 3.88
C LYS A 50 6.46 22.49 3.91
N ASN A 51 7.22 23.55 3.67
CA ASN A 51 6.69 24.91 3.69
C ASN A 51 5.68 25.17 2.56
N MET A 52 5.90 24.55 1.38
CA MET A 52 4.95 24.57 0.27
C MET A 52 3.63 23.91 0.67
N PHE A 53 3.68 22.67 1.19
CA PHE A 53 2.48 21.95 1.62
C PHE A 53 1.75 22.67 2.76
N ARG A 54 2.46 23.32 3.70
CA ARG A 54 1.87 24.02 4.83
C ARG A 54 0.99 25.21 4.42
N LYS A 55 1.20 25.80 3.23
CA LYS A 55 0.35 26.87 2.70
C LYS A 55 -1.07 26.38 2.42
N VAL A 56 -1.24 25.11 2.05
CA VAL A 56 -2.54 24.51 1.72
C VAL A 56 -3.05 23.65 2.87
N PHE A 57 -2.21 22.80 3.43
CA PHE A 57 -2.56 21.83 4.49
C PHE A 57 -2.13 22.36 5.87
N GLN A 58 -2.83 23.37 6.36
CA GLN A 58 -2.43 24.09 7.56
C GLN A 58 -2.42 23.23 8.84
N GLN A 59 -3.38 22.29 8.96
CA GLN A 59 -3.57 21.45 10.13
C GLN A 59 -3.05 20.01 9.96
N THR A 60 -2.80 19.58 8.74
CA THR A 60 -2.33 18.21 8.48
C THR A 60 -0.92 18.00 9.02
N PRO A 61 -0.65 16.95 9.79
CA PRO A 61 0.69 16.57 10.21
C PRO A 61 1.62 16.36 9.01
N ILE A 62 2.78 17.05 9.00
CA ILE A 62 3.80 16.89 7.96
C ILE A 62 5.07 16.36 8.61
N VAL A 63 5.41 15.11 8.26
CA VAL A 63 6.59 14.39 8.76
C VAL A 63 7.72 14.49 7.75
N LYS A 64 8.91 14.93 8.22
CA LYS A 64 10.15 14.88 7.42
C LYS A 64 11.03 13.72 7.91
N THR A 65 11.52 12.92 6.98
CA THR A 65 12.36 11.74 7.28
C THR A 65 13.39 11.49 6.18
N GLY A 66 14.21 10.47 6.33
CA GLY A 66 15.09 9.98 5.26
C GLY A 66 14.31 9.32 4.13
N SER A 67 14.86 9.34 2.92
CA SER A 67 14.23 8.79 1.71
C SER A 67 13.84 7.33 1.87
N LYS A 68 14.76 6.49 2.34
CA LYS A 68 14.49 5.04 2.56
C LYS A 68 13.34 4.80 3.52
N THR A 69 13.25 5.59 4.60
CA THR A 69 12.15 5.47 5.54
C THR A 69 10.82 5.83 4.89
N ALA A 70 10.77 6.93 4.13
CA ALA A 70 9.54 7.33 3.43
C ALA A 70 9.11 6.31 2.37
N GLU A 71 10.06 5.77 1.59
CA GLU A 71 9.80 4.68 0.64
C GLU A 71 9.26 3.44 1.35
N SER A 72 9.88 3.06 2.49
CA SER A 72 9.44 1.89 3.27
C SER A 72 8.05 2.05 3.86
N VAL A 73 7.64 3.27 4.26
CA VAL A 73 6.28 3.53 4.75
C VAL A 73 5.24 3.22 3.67
N LYS A 74 5.49 3.58 2.41
CA LYS A 74 4.57 3.24 1.30
C LYS A 74 4.40 1.73 1.16
N TYR A 75 5.51 1.00 1.10
CA TYR A 75 5.48 -0.46 0.99
C TYR A 75 4.82 -1.11 2.20
N PHE A 76 5.15 -0.66 3.41
CA PHE A 76 4.54 -1.19 4.64
C PHE A 76 3.02 -1.09 4.59
N ILE A 77 2.47 0.10 4.27
CA ILE A 77 1.03 0.32 4.23
C ILE A 77 0.37 -0.55 3.16
N ASN A 78 0.86 -0.50 1.92
CA ASN A 78 0.22 -1.22 0.82
C ASN A 78 0.30 -2.73 1.00
N CYS A 79 1.43 -3.28 1.44
CA CYS A 79 1.57 -4.71 1.68
C CYS A 79 0.79 -5.18 2.91
N PHE A 80 0.68 -4.35 3.95
CA PHE A 80 -0.17 -4.67 5.11
C PHE A 80 -1.66 -4.71 4.74
N LEU A 81 -2.12 -3.75 3.93
CA LEU A 81 -3.51 -3.74 3.45
C LEU A 81 -3.78 -4.93 2.51
N ALA A 82 -2.86 -5.27 1.63
CA ALA A 82 -2.94 -6.48 0.80
C ALA A 82 -3.00 -7.76 1.66
N THR A 83 -2.24 -7.80 2.76
CA THR A 83 -2.30 -8.91 3.73
C THR A 83 -3.68 -9.02 4.37
N LYS A 84 -4.28 -7.90 4.77
CA LYS A 84 -5.66 -7.88 5.30
C LYS A 84 -6.66 -8.45 4.29
N VAL A 85 -6.57 -8.04 3.01
CA VAL A 85 -7.46 -8.57 1.95
C VAL A 85 -7.28 -10.07 1.78
N SER A 86 -6.05 -10.58 1.71
CA SER A 86 -5.81 -12.02 1.57
C SER A 86 -6.30 -12.81 2.78
N PHE A 87 -6.03 -12.30 4.00
CA PHE A 87 -6.54 -12.90 5.23
C PHE A 87 -8.07 -12.93 5.28
N ALA A 88 -8.74 -11.82 4.94
CA ALA A 88 -10.18 -11.71 4.88
C ALA A 88 -10.80 -12.74 3.91
N ASN A 89 -10.21 -12.89 2.72
CA ASN A 89 -10.69 -13.86 1.74
C ASN A 89 -10.48 -15.32 2.20
N GLU A 90 -9.35 -15.61 2.84
CA GLU A 90 -9.10 -16.94 3.42
C GLU A 90 -10.08 -17.24 4.56
N PHE A 91 -10.27 -16.28 5.47
CA PHE A 91 -11.20 -16.45 6.58
C PHE A 91 -12.66 -16.59 6.11
N LYS A 92 -13.05 -15.85 5.05
CA LYS A 92 -14.35 -16.02 4.39
C LYS A 92 -14.53 -17.45 3.86
N GLN A 93 -13.51 -18.03 3.21
CA GLN A 93 -13.57 -19.43 2.76
C GLN A 93 -13.75 -20.42 3.93
N ILE A 94 -13.08 -20.16 5.07
CA ILE A 94 -13.24 -20.97 6.30
C ILE A 94 -14.67 -20.84 6.82
N CYS A 95 -15.21 -19.64 6.89
CA CYS A 95 -16.59 -19.39 7.33
C CYS A 95 -17.60 -20.12 6.42
N ASP A 96 -17.42 -20.00 5.10
CA ASP A 96 -18.29 -20.65 4.10
C ASP A 96 -18.25 -22.19 4.28
N ALA A 97 -17.10 -22.78 4.52
CA ALA A 97 -16.94 -24.21 4.74
C ALA A 97 -17.53 -24.69 6.09
N ALA A 98 -17.61 -23.81 7.08
CA ALA A 98 -18.12 -24.10 8.42
C ALA A 98 -19.57 -23.66 8.63
N ASP A 99 -20.26 -23.16 7.60
CA ASP A 99 -21.62 -22.59 7.67
C ASP A 99 -21.72 -21.44 8.70
N VAL A 100 -20.72 -20.56 8.72
CA VAL A 100 -20.63 -19.39 9.60
C VAL A 100 -20.82 -18.11 8.80
N ASP A 101 -21.59 -17.18 9.33
CA ASP A 101 -21.81 -15.86 8.73
C ASP A 101 -20.55 -14.98 8.91
N TYR A 102 -19.77 -14.85 7.83
CA TYR A 102 -18.54 -14.05 7.82
C TYR A 102 -18.76 -12.58 8.17
N ASP A 103 -19.83 -11.97 7.69
CA ASP A 103 -20.09 -10.55 7.91
C ASP A 103 -20.35 -10.26 9.38
N LYS A 104 -21.06 -11.15 10.08
CA LYS A 104 -21.23 -11.08 11.54
C LYS A 104 -19.94 -11.30 12.30
N VAL A 105 -19.09 -12.22 11.83
CA VAL A 105 -17.76 -12.41 12.45
C VAL A 105 -16.95 -11.13 12.36
N VAL A 106 -16.91 -10.49 11.21
CA VAL A 106 -16.19 -9.22 11.03
C VAL A 106 -16.82 -8.11 11.87
N GLU A 107 -18.15 -7.97 11.85
CA GLU A 107 -18.87 -6.99 12.68
C GLU A 107 -18.48 -7.09 14.15
N TYR A 108 -18.48 -8.29 14.72
CA TYR A 108 -18.17 -8.49 16.14
C TYR A 108 -16.66 -8.37 16.42
N ALA A 109 -15.81 -8.82 15.50
CA ALA A 109 -14.37 -8.63 15.63
C ALA A 109 -13.96 -7.15 15.67
N LEU A 110 -14.70 -6.27 15.01
CA LEU A 110 -14.45 -4.83 14.99
C LEU A 110 -14.79 -4.12 16.31
N TYR A 111 -15.41 -4.78 17.29
CA TYR A 111 -15.46 -4.27 18.68
C TYR A 111 -14.07 -4.22 19.32
N ASP A 112 -13.13 -5.03 18.87
CA ASP A 112 -11.71 -4.87 19.24
C ASP A 112 -11.10 -3.70 18.45
N LYS A 113 -10.88 -2.57 19.13
CA LYS A 113 -10.34 -1.35 18.53
C LYS A 113 -8.93 -1.48 17.94
N ARG A 114 -8.24 -2.58 18.21
CA ARG A 114 -6.95 -2.89 17.58
C ARG A 114 -7.11 -3.32 16.11
N ILE A 115 -8.32 -3.75 15.71
CA ILE A 115 -8.64 -4.16 14.34
C ILE A 115 -9.31 -2.98 13.63
N GLY A 116 -8.63 -2.40 12.63
CA GLY A 116 -9.22 -1.34 11.81
C GLY A 116 -10.17 -1.92 10.75
N PRO A 117 -11.30 -1.22 10.42
CA PRO A 117 -12.37 -1.77 9.59
C PRO A 117 -12.02 -1.89 8.10
N SER A 118 -11.00 -1.19 7.61
CA SER A 118 -10.68 -1.17 6.19
C SER A 118 -10.15 -2.52 5.68
N HIS A 119 -10.44 -2.86 4.41
CA HIS A 119 -9.89 -4.01 3.69
C HIS A 119 -10.29 -5.39 4.25
N LEU A 120 -11.46 -5.47 4.89
CA LEU A 120 -12.02 -6.73 5.40
C LEU A 120 -13.24 -7.20 4.60
N SER A 121 -13.81 -6.35 3.72
CA SER A 121 -14.95 -6.75 2.88
C SER A 121 -14.55 -7.81 1.86
N THR A 122 -15.38 -8.84 1.72
CA THR A 122 -15.22 -9.86 0.68
C THR A 122 -16.60 -10.29 0.16
N PRO A 123 -16.94 -9.98 -1.10
CA PRO A 123 -16.08 -9.35 -2.12
C PRO A 123 -15.68 -7.91 -1.75
N GLY A 124 -14.62 -7.44 -2.40
CA GLY A 124 -14.15 -6.06 -2.27
C GLY A 124 -15.08 -5.03 -2.91
N PRO A 125 -14.73 -3.72 -2.85
CA PRO A 125 -15.55 -2.64 -3.43
C PRO A 125 -15.77 -2.76 -4.95
N ASP A 126 -14.90 -3.46 -5.65
CA ASP A 126 -14.99 -3.76 -7.09
C ASP A 126 -15.88 -4.98 -7.40
N GLY A 127 -16.53 -5.57 -6.39
CA GLY A 127 -17.37 -6.76 -6.50
C GLY A 127 -16.61 -8.08 -6.67
N ARG A 128 -15.27 -8.06 -6.56
CA ARG A 128 -14.40 -9.23 -6.75
C ARG A 128 -13.71 -9.65 -5.46
N ARG A 129 -13.26 -10.90 -5.43
CA ARG A 129 -12.41 -11.40 -4.35
C ARG A 129 -10.96 -10.97 -4.57
N GLY A 130 -10.18 -10.95 -3.48
CA GLY A 130 -8.78 -10.56 -3.52
C GLY A 130 -8.56 -9.09 -3.84
N PHE A 131 -7.34 -8.74 -4.22
CA PHE A 131 -6.96 -7.40 -4.64
C PHE A 131 -6.45 -7.40 -6.08
N GLY A 132 -6.84 -6.37 -6.83
CA GLY A 132 -6.43 -6.08 -8.19
C GLY A 132 -5.89 -4.66 -8.33
N GLY A 133 -6.08 -4.08 -9.51
CA GLY A 133 -5.55 -2.76 -9.83
C GLY A 133 -4.02 -2.75 -9.90
N SER A 134 -3.41 -1.56 -9.84
CA SER A 134 -1.97 -1.45 -10.04
C SER A 134 -1.15 -1.45 -8.75
N CYS A 135 -1.69 -0.92 -7.64
CA CYS A 135 -0.89 -0.59 -6.46
C CYS A 135 -0.47 -1.82 -5.65
N PHE A 136 -1.42 -2.63 -5.20
CA PHE A 136 -1.13 -3.77 -4.32
C PHE A 136 -0.33 -4.87 -5.02
N PRO A 137 -0.69 -5.32 -6.24
CA PRO A 137 0.09 -6.32 -6.95
C PRO A 137 1.53 -5.88 -7.19
N LYS A 138 1.74 -4.64 -7.66
CA LYS A 138 3.06 -4.08 -7.93
C LYS A 138 3.91 -3.95 -6.66
N ASP A 139 3.36 -3.34 -5.61
CA ASP A 139 4.13 -3.05 -4.39
C ASP A 139 4.44 -4.31 -3.59
N LEU A 140 3.52 -5.29 -3.56
CA LEU A 140 3.76 -6.57 -2.92
C LEU A 140 4.91 -7.34 -3.61
N ASN A 141 4.87 -7.46 -4.94
CA ASN A 141 5.92 -8.15 -5.69
C ASN A 141 7.26 -7.42 -5.61
N ALA A 142 7.26 -6.08 -5.64
CA ALA A 142 8.47 -5.28 -5.46
C ALA A 142 9.08 -5.48 -4.06
N LEU A 143 8.25 -5.56 -3.00
CA LEU A 143 8.74 -5.81 -1.65
C LEU A 143 9.25 -7.23 -1.47
N VAL A 144 8.61 -8.23 -2.07
CA VAL A 144 9.09 -9.63 -2.10
C VAL A 144 10.47 -9.70 -2.77
N TYR A 145 10.62 -9.08 -3.93
CA TYR A 145 11.91 -9.02 -4.63
C TYR A 145 12.98 -8.33 -3.77
N PHE A 146 12.66 -7.17 -3.20
CA PHE A 146 13.59 -6.44 -2.35
C PHE A 146 14.00 -7.23 -1.10
N ALA A 147 13.06 -7.90 -0.44
CA ALA A 147 13.35 -8.74 0.72
C ALA A 147 14.37 -9.85 0.37
N THR A 148 14.17 -10.52 -0.76
CA THR A 148 15.11 -11.54 -1.27
C THR A 148 16.49 -10.94 -1.54
N MET A 149 16.55 -9.75 -2.15
CA MET A 149 17.80 -9.03 -2.43
C MET A 149 18.61 -8.71 -1.16
N VAL A 150 17.94 -8.44 -0.04
CA VAL A 150 18.59 -8.15 1.25
C VAL A 150 18.73 -9.39 2.15
N GLY A 151 18.48 -10.60 1.62
CA GLY A 151 18.68 -11.86 2.33
C GLY A 151 17.56 -12.23 3.32
N VAL A 152 16.38 -11.62 3.22
CA VAL A 152 15.23 -11.94 4.07
C VAL A 152 14.26 -12.84 3.31
N ASN A 153 13.81 -13.94 3.94
CA ASN A 153 12.76 -14.80 3.39
C ASN A 153 11.37 -14.19 3.65
N PRO A 154 10.65 -13.69 2.62
CA PRO A 154 9.36 -13.03 2.78
C PRO A 154 8.18 -14.02 2.80
N SER A 155 8.20 -15.03 3.66
CA SER A 155 7.22 -16.13 3.66
C SER A 155 5.77 -15.66 3.84
N VAL A 156 5.54 -14.63 4.65
CA VAL A 156 4.20 -14.03 4.84
C VAL A 156 3.72 -13.41 3.53
N LEU A 157 4.55 -12.59 2.88
CA LEU A 157 4.18 -11.93 1.62
C LEU A 157 3.96 -12.93 0.48
N HIS A 158 4.73 -14.01 0.44
CA HIS A 158 4.49 -15.12 -0.49
C HIS A 158 3.13 -15.80 -0.23
N GLY A 159 2.76 -15.99 1.03
CA GLY A 159 1.43 -16.50 1.41
C GLY A 159 0.31 -15.59 0.92
N VAL A 160 0.46 -14.28 1.16
CA VAL A 160 -0.48 -13.24 0.70
C VAL A 160 -0.66 -13.28 -0.82
N TRP A 161 0.45 -13.32 -1.57
CA TRP A 161 0.41 -13.37 -3.03
C TRP A 161 -0.26 -14.63 -3.55
N ARG A 162 0.12 -15.79 -3.00
CA ARG A 162 -0.47 -17.08 -3.38
C ARG A 162 -1.97 -17.11 -3.14
N LYS A 163 -2.44 -16.59 -1.97
CA LYS A 163 -3.88 -16.49 -1.69
C LYS A 163 -4.57 -15.56 -2.69
N ASN A 164 -3.96 -14.44 -3.04
CA ASN A 164 -4.55 -13.55 -4.04
C ASN A 164 -4.71 -14.22 -5.42
N LEU A 165 -3.69 -14.96 -5.87
CA LEU A 165 -3.76 -15.72 -7.13
C LEU A 165 -4.87 -16.78 -7.12
N GLU A 166 -5.13 -17.40 -5.96
CA GLU A 166 -6.19 -18.39 -5.78
C GLU A 166 -7.58 -17.77 -5.88
N VAL A 167 -7.81 -16.64 -5.21
CA VAL A 167 -9.15 -16.03 -5.09
C VAL A 167 -9.49 -15.05 -6.20
N ARG A 168 -8.49 -14.62 -6.99
CA ARG A 168 -8.63 -13.69 -8.14
C ARG A 168 -7.90 -14.25 -9.37
N PRO A 169 -8.42 -15.35 -9.94
CA PRO A 169 -7.77 -16.04 -11.06
C PRO A 169 -7.72 -15.23 -12.35
N GLU A 170 -8.58 -14.22 -12.52
CA GLU A 170 -8.61 -13.33 -13.68
C GLU A 170 -7.40 -12.41 -13.80
N ARG A 171 -6.65 -12.18 -12.71
CA ARG A 171 -5.38 -11.41 -12.68
C ARG A 171 -5.44 -10.10 -13.47
N ASP A 172 -6.48 -9.33 -13.27
CA ASP A 172 -6.78 -8.09 -14.01
C ASP A 172 -5.62 -7.07 -14.02
N TRP A 173 -4.72 -7.11 -13.03
CA TRP A 173 -3.52 -6.28 -13.01
C TRP A 173 -2.53 -6.59 -14.14
N GLU A 174 -2.55 -7.80 -14.72
CA GLU A 174 -1.68 -8.17 -15.85
C GLU A 174 -2.03 -7.39 -17.13
N LEU A 175 -3.24 -6.86 -17.21
CA LEU A 175 -3.69 -5.99 -18.30
C LEU A 175 -3.18 -4.54 -18.17
N LEU A 176 -2.66 -4.17 -16.99
CA LEU A 176 -2.21 -2.82 -16.66
C LEU A 176 -0.71 -2.66 -16.94
N LYS A 177 -0.31 -2.83 -18.21
CA LYS A 177 1.07 -2.65 -18.65
C LYS A 177 1.58 -1.24 -18.37
N GLY A 178 2.85 -1.12 -17.98
CA GLY A 178 3.47 0.14 -17.56
C GLY A 178 3.01 0.69 -16.19
N ARG A 179 1.98 0.06 -15.56
CA ARG A 179 1.47 0.46 -14.24
C ARG A 179 1.60 -0.63 -13.19
N ALA A 180 1.08 -1.82 -13.45
CA ALA A 180 1.14 -2.96 -12.53
C ALA A 180 2.19 -4.00 -12.93
N VAL A 181 2.43 -4.14 -14.22
CA VAL A 181 3.44 -5.03 -14.82
C VAL A 181 4.30 -4.25 -15.81
N SER A 182 5.50 -4.76 -16.10
CA SER A 182 6.40 -4.18 -17.10
C SER A 182 5.77 -4.19 -18.51
N GLU A 183 6.27 -3.33 -19.40
CA GLU A 183 5.81 -3.25 -20.80
C GLU A 183 6.42 -4.33 -21.70
N GLU A 184 7.33 -5.15 -21.16
CA GLU A 184 7.98 -6.24 -21.87
C GLU A 184 7.04 -7.41 -22.19
#